data_7462b85309a2b81fb18e89e20e3360e2
#
_entry.id   7462b85309a2b81fb18e89e20e3360e2
#
_cell.length_a   1.000
_cell.length_b   1.000
_cell.length_c   1.000
_cell.angle_alpha   90.00
_cell.angle_beta   90.00
_cell.angle_gamma   90.00
#
_symmetry.space_group_name_H-M   'P 1'
#
loop_
_entity.id
_entity.type
_entity.pdbx_description
1 polymer ?
#
loop_
_entity_poly.entity_id
_entity_poly.type
_entity_poly.pdbx_seq_one_letter_code
_entity_poly.pdbx_strand_id
1 'polypeptide(L)'
;MTDPIADYLTRLRNAIKANHRVVEIPASNLKKELTKILLEKGYILNYKFVEDGPQGTIKIALKYDTVNKVNSIKKLIRVSTPGLRQYVGYKEMPRVLNGLGIAIVSTSRGVMTNKEALDLKVGGEVICYVY
;
A
#
# COMPACT_ATOMS: atom_id res chain seq x y z
N MET A 1 21.06 1.59 4.86
CA MET A 1 20.19 1.09 3.79
C MET A 1 18.83 1.77 3.89
N THR A 2 18.31 2.27 2.78
CA THR A 2 17.03 2.97 2.78
C THR A 2 15.90 2.02 2.35
N ASP A 3 14.72 2.22 2.93
CA ASP A 3 13.51 1.49 2.53
C ASP A 3 12.41 2.52 2.21
N PRO A 4 12.30 2.94 0.95
CA PRO A 4 11.29 3.93 0.54
C PRO A 4 9.86 3.48 0.80
N ILE A 5 9.59 2.17 0.75
CA ILE A 5 8.25 1.64 1.02
C ILE A 5 7.94 1.72 2.51
N ALA A 6 8.90 1.40 3.38
CA ALA A 6 8.72 1.57 4.82
C ALA A 6 8.46 3.03 5.16
N ASP A 7 9.17 3.96 4.52
CA ASP A 7 8.93 5.40 4.68
C ASP A 7 7.51 5.79 4.24
N TYR A 8 7.07 5.28 3.08
CA TYR A 8 5.72 5.49 2.57
C TYR A 8 4.66 5.05 3.60
N LEU A 9 4.80 3.83 4.11
CA LEU A 9 3.86 3.28 5.10
C LEU A 9 3.90 4.07 6.41
N THR A 10 5.08 4.50 6.83
CA THR A 10 5.25 5.29 8.05
C THR A 10 4.59 6.66 7.94
N ARG A 11 4.75 7.32 6.78
CA ARG A 11 4.10 8.62 6.55
C ARG A 11 2.58 8.49 6.57
N LEU A 12 2.02 7.45 5.95
CA LEU A 12 0.60 7.15 6.02
C LEU A 12 0.17 6.88 7.46
N ARG A 13 0.90 6.04 8.16
CA ARG A 13 0.60 5.66 9.55
C ARG A 13 0.58 6.88 10.48
N ASN A 14 1.58 7.75 10.35
CA ASN A 14 1.67 8.96 11.15
C ASN A 14 0.54 9.96 10.84
N ALA A 15 0.21 10.12 9.56
CA ALA A 15 -0.89 11.00 9.14
C ALA A 15 -2.24 10.50 9.68
N ILE A 16 -2.46 9.19 9.64
CA ILE A 16 -3.67 8.57 10.19
C ILE A 16 -3.75 8.78 11.69
N LYS A 17 -2.65 8.57 12.40
CA LYS A 17 -2.58 8.76 13.85
C LYS A 17 -2.85 10.21 14.25
N ALA A 18 -2.40 11.16 13.44
CA ALA A 18 -2.61 12.59 13.67
C ALA A 18 -3.95 13.10 13.13
N ASN A 19 -4.77 12.24 12.55
CA ASN A 19 -6.06 12.57 11.94
C ASN A 19 -5.94 13.61 10.83
N HIS A 20 -4.86 13.58 10.06
CA HIS A 20 -4.70 14.45 8.89
C HIS A 20 -5.65 14.01 7.77
N ARG A 21 -6.14 14.95 6.99
CA ARG A 21 -6.99 14.65 5.83
C ARG A 21 -6.19 14.33 4.59
N VAL A 22 -5.01 14.91 4.47
CA VAL A 22 -4.14 14.76 3.30
C VAL A 22 -2.72 14.49 3.79
N VAL A 23 -2.02 13.59 3.09
CA VAL A 23 -0.61 13.33 3.32
C VAL A 23 0.13 13.47 2.00
N GLU A 24 1.32 14.05 2.03
CA GLU A 24 2.20 14.21 0.88
C GLU A 24 3.40 13.31 1.02
N ILE A 25 3.68 12.55 -0.03
CA ILE A 25 4.76 11.56 -0.03
C ILE A 25 5.57 11.71 -1.32
N PRO A 26 6.92 11.68 -1.25
CA PRO A 26 7.74 11.69 -2.46
C PRO A 26 7.36 10.52 -3.38
N ALA A 27 7.20 10.79 -4.67
CA ALA A 27 6.69 9.82 -5.63
C ALA A 27 7.78 8.86 -6.12
N SER A 28 7.34 7.65 -6.49
CA SER A 28 8.10 6.69 -7.29
C SER A 28 7.07 5.82 -8.02
N ASN A 29 7.53 5.08 -9.03
CA ASN A 29 6.60 4.21 -9.78
C ASN A 29 5.93 3.19 -8.87
N LEU A 30 6.69 2.56 -7.98
CA LEU A 30 6.14 1.56 -7.05
C LEU A 30 5.14 2.19 -6.09
N LYS A 31 5.46 3.36 -5.53
CA LYS A 31 4.55 4.07 -4.62
C LYS A 31 3.25 4.48 -5.32
N LYS A 32 3.32 4.87 -6.60
CA LYS A 32 2.14 5.18 -7.40
C LYS A 32 1.24 3.95 -7.56
N GLU A 33 1.85 2.79 -7.83
CA GLU A 33 1.10 1.53 -7.97
C GLU A 33 0.45 1.11 -6.64
N LEU A 34 1.16 1.26 -5.53
CA LEU A 34 0.59 1.01 -4.19
C LEU A 34 -0.62 1.91 -3.93
N THR A 35 -0.50 3.19 -4.27
CA THR A 35 -1.56 4.18 -4.06
C THR A 35 -2.80 3.87 -4.89
N LYS A 36 -2.61 3.44 -6.14
CA LYS A 36 -3.72 3.00 -7.00
C LYS A 36 -4.49 1.84 -6.38
N ILE A 37 -3.77 0.85 -5.84
CA ILE A 37 -4.40 -0.31 -5.20
C ILE A 37 -5.19 0.11 -3.97
N LEU A 38 -4.64 1.00 -3.15
CA LEU A 38 -5.35 1.51 -1.97
C LEU A 38 -6.66 2.20 -2.35
N LEU A 39 -6.67 2.95 -3.45
CA LEU A 39 -7.89 3.57 -3.94
C LEU A 39 -8.89 2.53 -4.47
N GLU A 40 -8.43 1.60 -5.29
CA GLU A 40 -9.29 0.56 -5.86
C GLU A 40 -9.97 -0.29 -4.79
N LYS A 41 -9.26 -0.56 -3.70
CA LYS A 41 -9.78 -1.40 -2.61
C LYS A 41 -10.50 -0.59 -1.53
N GLY A 42 -10.66 0.72 -1.73
CA GLY A 42 -11.47 1.55 -0.85
C GLY A 42 -10.79 1.97 0.44
N TYR A 43 -9.46 1.92 0.52
CA TYR A 43 -8.72 2.30 1.73
C TYR A 43 -8.44 3.80 1.81
N ILE A 44 -8.39 4.49 0.67
CA ILE A 44 -8.21 5.94 0.61
C ILE A 44 -9.34 6.56 -0.20
N LEU A 45 -9.53 7.87 -0.02
CA LEU A 45 -10.59 8.60 -0.71
C LEU A 45 -10.21 8.95 -2.14
N ASN A 46 -8.98 9.44 -2.33
CA ASN A 46 -8.47 9.81 -3.64
C ASN A 46 -6.96 10.09 -3.55
N TYR A 47 -6.33 10.28 -4.70
CA TYR A 47 -4.93 10.69 -4.75
C TYR A 47 -4.68 11.58 -5.96
N LYS A 48 -3.56 12.31 -5.93
CA LYS A 48 -3.14 13.19 -7.01
C LYS A 48 -1.63 13.18 -7.13
N PHE A 49 -1.12 13.18 -8.35
CA PHE A 49 0.31 13.33 -8.60
C PHE A 49 0.61 14.80 -8.91
N VAL A 50 1.64 15.33 -8.28
CA VAL A 50 2.12 16.68 -8.51
C VAL A 50 3.56 16.59 -9.00
N GLU A 51 3.83 17.12 -10.18
CA GLU A 51 5.16 17.14 -10.76
C GLU A 51 5.94 18.34 -10.23
N ASP A 52 6.42 18.21 -9.00
CA ASP A 52 7.28 19.20 -8.38
C ASP A 52 8.64 18.58 -8.04
N GLY A 53 9.70 19.26 -8.33
CA GLY A 53 11.05 18.75 -8.10
C GLY A 53 11.41 17.57 -9.00
N PRO A 54 12.52 16.87 -8.69
CA PRO A 54 13.03 15.82 -9.58
C PRO A 54 12.20 14.54 -9.60
N GLN A 55 11.45 14.21 -8.55
CA GLN A 55 10.70 12.97 -8.48
C GLN A 55 9.18 13.14 -8.36
N GLY A 56 8.72 14.35 -8.04
CA GLY A 56 7.31 14.62 -7.83
C GLY A 56 6.81 14.18 -6.45
N THR A 57 5.54 14.46 -6.21
CA THR A 57 4.87 14.20 -4.93
C THR A 57 3.53 13.52 -5.18
N ILE A 58 3.20 12.55 -4.35
CA ILE A 58 1.87 11.94 -4.29
C ILE A 58 1.12 12.60 -3.14
N LYS A 59 -0.04 13.19 -3.45
CA LYS A 59 -0.96 13.69 -2.43
C LYS A 59 -2.07 12.68 -2.26
N ILE A 60 -2.24 12.16 -1.05
CA ILE A 60 -3.24 11.14 -0.75
C ILE A 60 -4.29 11.74 0.17
N ALA A 61 -5.55 11.69 -0.26
CA ALA A 61 -6.68 12.07 0.58
C ALA A 61 -7.12 10.84 1.38
N LEU A 62 -6.98 10.92 2.69
CA LEU A 62 -7.31 9.82 3.59
C LEU A 62 -8.83 9.72 3.80
N LYS A 63 -9.30 8.51 4.04
CA LYS A 63 -10.72 8.19 4.16
C LYS A 63 -11.09 7.89 5.60
N TYR A 64 -12.04 8.64 6.14
CA TYR A 64 -12.54 8.48 7.50
C TYR A 64 -14.03 8.19 7.49
N ASP A 65 -14.48 7.39 8.45
CA ASP A 65 -15.90 7.19 8.68
C ASP A 65 -16.53 8.51 9.12
N THR A 66 -17.66 8.88 8.52
CA THR A 66 -18.32 10.16 8.78
C THR A 66 -18.92 10.25 10.17
N VAL A 67 -19.29 9.11 10.75
CA VAL A 67 -19.91 9.04 12.07
C VAL A 67 -18.86 8.88 13.18
N ASN A 68 -18.04 7.82 13.08
CA ASN A 68 -17.04 7.48 14.11
C ASN A 68 -15.71 8.20 13.91
N LYS A 69 -15.47 8.78 12.75
CA LYS A 69 -14.22 9.47 12.36
C LYS A 69 -12.99 8.55 12.45
N VAL A 70 -13.18 7.26 12.22
CA VAL A 70 -12.12 6.26 12.20
C VAL A 70 -11.63 6.10 10.76
N ASN A 71 -10.30 6.05 10.59
CA ASN A 71 -9.70 5.87 9.26
C ASN A 71 -10.01 4.47 8.70
N SER A 72 -10.20 4.38 7.39
CA SER A 72 -10.45 3.12 6.71
C SER A 72 -9.26 2.16 6.80
N ILE A 73 -8.05 2.68 6.89
CA ILE A 73 -6.86 1.87 7.12
C ILE A 73 -6.67 1.70 8.62
N LYS A 74 -6.69 0.46 9.08
CA LYS A 74 -6.46 0.14 10.50
C LYS A 74 -5.02 -0.23 10.78
N LYS A 75 -4.39 -0.94 9.83
CA LYS A 75 -2.99 -1.35 9.98
C LYS A 75 -2.28 -1.42 8.65
N LEU A 76 -0.99 -1.07 8.66
CA LEU A 76 -0.07 -1.15 7.55
C LEU A 76 1.16 -1.89 8.06
N ILE A 77 1.46 -3.06 7.48
CA ILE A 77 2.56 -3.91 7.92
C ILE A 77 3.54 -4.14 6.79
N ARG A 78 4.79 -3.71 6.96
CA ARG A 78 5.86 -3.99 6.00
C ARG A 78 6.25 -5.46 6.11
N VAL A 79 6.28 -6.19 5.01
CA VAL A 79 6.64 -7.61 4.98
C VAL A 79 8.04 -7.81 4.40
N SER A 80 8.22 -7.56 3.11
CA SER A 80 9.52 -7.67 2.47
C SER A 80 10.35 -6.42 2.71
N THR A 81 11.60 -6.58 3.11
CA THR A 81 12.50 -5.45 3.38
C THR A 81 13.77 -5.58 2.53
N PRO A 82 14.53 -4.50 2.34
CA PRO A 82 15.80 -4.59 1.61
C PRO A 82 16.79 -5.59 2.23
N GLY A 83 16.75 -5.78 3.55
CA GLY A 83 17.62 -6.73 4.24
C GLY A 83 17.12 -8.16 4.23
N LEU A 84 15.82 -8.37 3.98
CA LEU A 84 15.21 -9.70 3.96
C LEU A 84 14.00 -9.69 3.02
N ARG A 85 14.23 -10.03 1.75
CA ARG A 85 13.16 -10.09 0.76
C ARG A 85 12.28 -11.33 1.00
N GLN A 86 10.98 -11.15 0.87
CA GLN A 86 9.97 -12.20 1.10
C GLN A 86 9.25 -12.51 -0.21
N TYR A 87 9.54 -13.68 -0.77
CA TYR A 87 8.92 -14.13 -2.03
C TYR A 87 8.03 -15.34 -1.75
N VAL A 88 6.90 -15.42 -2.45
CA VAL A 88 5.98 -16.56 -2.34
C VAL A 88 5.53 -16.99 -3.73
N GLY A 89 5.26 -18.29 -3.90
CA GLY A 89 4.55 -18.78 -5.07
C GLY A 89 3.05 -18.50 -4.93
N TYR A 90 2.30 -18.64 -6.03
CA TYR A 90 0.87 -18.35 -5.98
C TYR A 90 0.11 -19.29 -5.03
N LYS A 91 0.60 -20.51 -4.84
CA LYS A 91 -0.02 -21.49 -3.93
C LYS A 91 0.15 -21.14 -2.45
N GLU A 92 1.21 -20.40 -2.12
CA GLU A 92 1.50 -19.96 -0.76
C GLU A 92 1.09 -18.50 -0.52
N MET A 93 0.25 -17.95 -1.39
CA MET A 93 -0.15 -16.55 -1.29
C MET A 93 -0.85 -16.29 0.05
N PRO A 94 -0.38 -15.31 0.85
CA PRO A 94 -0.94 -15.07 2.17
C PRO A 94 -2.36 -14.53 2.10
N ARG A 95 -3.13 -14.84 3.14
CA ARG A 95 -4.46 -14.26 3.36
C ARG A 95 -4.37 -13.35 4.57
N VAL A 96 -4.89 -12.15 4.45
CA VAL A 96 -4.88 -11.15 5.51
C VAL A 96 -6.26 -11.08 6.14
N LEU A 97 -6.36 -11.35 7.43
CA LEU A 97 -7.63 -11.37 8.18
C LEU A 97 -8.73 -12.19 7.46
N ASN A 98 -8.40 -13.39 7.00
CA ASN A 98 -9.33 -14.27 6.29
C ASN A 98 -10.01 -13.61 5.08
N GLY A 99 -9.27 -12.75 4.37
CA GLY A 99 -9.76 -12.07 3.18
C GLY A 99 -10.38 -10.70 3.42
N LEU A 100 -10.43 -10.23 4.67
CA LEU A 100 -10.93 -8.88 4.99
C LEU A 100 -9.89 -7.81 4.69
N GLY A 101 -8.60 -8.17 4.71
CA GLY A 101 -7.51 -7.28 4.34
C GLY A 101 -6.88 -7.72 3.04
N ILE A 102 -5.81 -7.03 2.63
CA ILE A 102 -5.06 -7.34 1.41
C ILE A 102 -3.57 -7.45 1.70
N ALA A 103 -2.89 -8.28 0.90
CA ALA A 103 -1.44 -8.23 0.75
C ALA A 103 -1.16 -7.60 -0.62
N ILE A 104 -0.22 -6.69 -0.68
CA ILE A 104 0.21 -6.09 -1.94
C ILE A 104 1.47 -6.81 -2.39
N VAL A 105 1.44 -7.35 -3.60
CA VAL A 105 2.47 -8.24 -4.13
C VAL A 105 3.01 -7.67 -5.44
N SER A 106 4.34 -7.64 -5.55
CA SER A 106 5.01 -7.27 -6.80
C SER A 106 5.31 -8.53 -7.58
N THR A 107 4.70 -8.67 -8.76
CA THR A 107 4.82 -9.85 -9.62
C THR A 107 5.42 -9.47 -10.97
N SER A 108 5.75 -10.48 -11.78
CA SER A 108 6.19 -10.26 -13.16
C SER A 108 5.12 -9.59 -14.03
N ARG A 109 3.86 -9.61 -13.58
CA ARG A 109 2.73 -8.99 -14.28
C ARG A 109 2.32 -7.66 -13.68
N GLY A 110 3.12 -7.13 -12.76
CA GLY A 110 2.87 -5.85 -12.11
C GLY A 110 2.57 -6.00 -10.63
N VAL A 111 2.27 -4.88 -10.00
CA VAL A 111 1.91 -4.81 -8.59
C VAL A 111 0.41 -5.05 -8.46
N MET A 112 0.03 -5.98 -7.60
CA MET A 112 -1.37 -6.39 -7.44
C MET A 112 -1.64 -6.90 -6.03
N THR A 113 -2.90 -7.23 -5.74
CA THR A 113 -3.25 -7.84 -4.46
C THR A 113 -2.99 -9.34 -4.49
N ASN A 114 -2.93 -9.94 -3.29
CA ASN A 114 -2.79 -11.39 -3.14
C ASN A 114 -3.88 -12.16 -3.90
N LYS A 115 -5.12 -11.66 -3.87
CA LYS A 115 -6.24 -12.31 -4.56
C LYS A 115 -6.06 -12.28 -6.08
N GLU A 116 -5.66 -11.14 -6.62
CA GLU A 116 -5.42 -11.00 -8.05
C GLU A 116 -4.25 -11.89 -8.51
N ALA A 117 -3.17 -11.95 -7.70
CA ALA A 117 -2.02 -12.81 -8.00
C ALA A 117 -2.42 -14.29 -7.98
N LEU A 118 -3.26 -14.70 -7.04
CA LEU A 118 -3.78 -16.06 -6.97
C LEU A 118 -4.62 -16.39 -8.20
N ASP A 119 -5.51 -15.49 -8.61
CA ASP A 119 -6.37 -15.68 -9.78
C ASP A 119 -5.55 -15.81 -11.07
N LEU A 120 -4.47 -15.03 -11.18
CA LEU A 120 -3.56 -15.10 -12.32
C LEU A 120 -2.52 -16.22 -12.22
N LYS A 121 -2.47 -16.92 -11.08
CA LYS A 121 -1.52 -17.99 -10.79
C LYS A 121 -0.06 -17.52 -10.92
N VAL A 122 0.23 -16.35 -10.38
CA VAL A 122 1.58 -15.77 -10.34
C VAL A 122 2.01 -15.55 -8.90
N GLY A 123 3.28 -15.83 -8.64
CA GLY A 123 3.89 -15.51 -7.36
C GLY A 123 4.68 -14.20 -7.45
N GLY A 124 5.23 -13.76 -6.35
CA GLY A 124 6.03 -12.54 -6.32
C GLY A 124 6.52 -12.17 -4.94
N GLU A 125 6.98 -10.93 -4.83
CA GLU A 125 7.47 -10.35 -3.59
C GLU A 125 6.29 -9.75 -2.81
N VAL A 126 6.10 -10.20 -1.58
CA VAL A 126 5.05 -9.66 -0.71
C VAL A 126 5.56 -8.36 -0.10
N ILE A 127 5.01 -7.25 -0.56
CA ILE A 127 5.46 -5.90 -0.16
C ILE A 127 4.96 -5.56 1.25
N CYS A 128 3.66 -5.65 1.46
CA CYS A 128 3.05 -5.26 2.73
C CYS A 128 1.66 -5.86 2.87
N TYR A 129 1.13 -5.78 4.09
CA TYR A 129 -0.27 -6.08 4.39
C TYR A 129 -1.00 -4.79 4.75
N VAL A 130 -2.26 -4.69 4.33
CA VAL A 130 -3.15 -3.56 4.63
C VAL A 130 -4.49 -4.10 5.10
N TYR A 131 -4.99 -3.58 6.21
CA TYR A 131 -6.35 -3.84 6.67
C TYR A 131 -6.88 -2.76 7.57
#